data_1c7c83a2f354cc88a69fc217120341bc
#
_entry.id   1c7c83a2f354cc88a69fc217120341bc
#
_cell.length_a   1.000
_cell.length_b   1.000
_cell.length_c   1.000
_cell.angle_alpha   90.00
_cell.angle_beta   90.00
_cell.angle_gamma   90.00
#
_symmetry.space_group_name_H-M   'P 1'
#
loop_
_entity.id
_entity.type
_entity.pdbx_description
1 polymer ?
#
loop_
_entity_poly.entity_id
_entity_poly.type
_entity_poly.pdbx_seq_one_letter_code
_entity_poly.pdbx_strand_id
1 'polypeptide(L)'
;MKKETNLFNIEACIGTLQSGLEAEKGGANRVELCDNLAEGGTTPSAALIQMTKEKLQIPAAVMIRPRHGDFLYSDLEFEIMKRDISFCKSVGVEAVVFGLLTNDGRIDCERTKKLVQEAGNMEVCFHRAVDLSRDYFEAIEQIIDCGCKRILTSGAANKAVEGFENIKKAQELYGDKIEIMVGSGINAENVSKFHEIGIRNFHLSGKVQIDSLMIYRKEGVSMGAISAEEEYKITQTDYRKIEEVKKVLESI
;
A
#
# COMPACT_ATOMS: atom_id res chain seq x y z
N MET A 1 29.61 -0.48 10.48
CA MET A 1 28.67 0.67 10.36
C MET A 1 27.37 0.27 11.06
N LYS A 2 27.01 0.93 12.16
CA LYS A 2 25.68 0.75 12.78
C LYS A 2 24.65 1.28 11.76
N LYS A 3 23.68 0.44 11.34
CA LYS A 3 22.49 0.92 10.66
C LYS A 3 21.85 1.95 11.60
N GLU A 4 21.81 3.22 11.22
CA GLU A 4 20.91 4.17 11.85
C GLU A 4 19.51 3.57 11.72
N THR A 5 18.91 3.24 12.85
CA THR A 5 17.51 2.82 12.89
C THR A 5 16.71 4.04 12.48
N ASN A 6 16.21 4.07 11.26
CA ASN A 6 15.27 5.10 10.85
C ASN A 6 14.14 5.14 11.86
N LEU A 7 13.94 6.29 12.48
CA LEU A 7 12.88 6.51 13.46
C LEU A 7 11.48 6.41 12.83
N PHE A 8 11.39 6.39 11.51
CA PHE A 8 10.16 6.27 10.73
C PHE A 8 10.40 5.60 9.37
N ASN A 9 9.34 5.12 8.76
CA ASN A 9 9.31 4.57 7.41
C ASN A 9 8.28 5.30 6.54
N ILE A 10 8.70 5.73 5.36
CA ILE A 10 7.83 6.25 4.30
C ILE A 10 7.71 5.19 3.22
N GLU A 11 6.50 4.68 3.01
CA GLU A 11 6.16 3.78 1.91
C GLU A 11 5.42 4.56 0.83
N ALA A 12 5.98 4.56 -0.38
CA ALA A 12 5.36 5.19 -1.53
C ALA A 12 4.54 4.18 -2.34
N CYS A 13 3.23 4.45 -2.50
CA CYS A 13 2.35 3.67 -3.37
C CYS A 13 2.55 4.08 -4.82
N ILE A 14 3.00 3.15 -5.66
CA ILE A 14 3.40 3.41 -7.05
C ILE A 14 2.70 2.46 -8.02
N GLY A 15 2.42 2.95 -9.23
CA GLY A 15 1.87 2.15 -10.34
C GLY A 15 2.82 1.98 -11.52
N THR A 16 4.00 2.60 -11.47
CA THR A 16 4.99 2.55 -12.56
C THR A 16 6.41 2.53 -12.00
N LEU A 17 7.35 1.96 -12.75
CA LEU A 17 8.76 1.99 -12.37
C LEU A 17 9.30 3.42 -12.26
N GLN A 18 8.85 4.34 -13.13
CA GLN A 18 9.26 5.74 -13.05
C GLN A 18 8.83 6.38 -11.73
N SER A 19 7.59 6.10 -11.26
CA SER A 19 7.13 6.53 -9.93
C SER A 19 7.99 5.95 -8.81
N GLY A 20 8.49 4.72 -8.97
CA GLY A 20 9.40 4.10 -8.01
C GLY A 20 10.73 4.83 -7.91
N LEU A 21 11.33 5.17 -9.05
CA LEU A 21 12.57 5.97 -9.09
C LEU A 21 12.39 7.37 -8.47
N GLU A 22 11.25 8.01 -8.73
CA GLU A 22 10.93 9.30 -8.10
C GLU A 22 10.71 9.15 -6.57
N ALA A 23 10.06 8.08 -6.13
CA ALA A 23 9.86 7.82 -4.71
C ALA A 23 11.19 7.59 -3.98
N GLU A 24 12.08 6.77 -4.55
CA GLU A 24 13.44 6.55 -4.02
C GLU A 24 14.24 7.85 -3.95
N LYS A 25 14.22 8.66 -5.02
CA LYS A 25 14.85 9.98 -5.08
C LYS A 25 14.31 10.91 -3.98
N GLY A 26 13.02 10.86 -3.68
CA GLY A 26 12.37 11.64 -2.60
C GLY A 26 12.70 11.14 -1.20
N GLY A 27 13.39 9.99 -1.09
CA GLY A 27 13.81 9.39 0.17
C GLY A 27 12.77 8.49 0.82
N ALA A 28 11.88 7.89 0.03
CA ALA A 28 11.05 6.78 0.51
C ALA A 28 11.94 5.61 0.98
N ASN A 29 11.50 4.91 2.02
CA ASN A 29 12.21 3.76 2.59
C ASN A 29 11.78 2.45 1.93
N ARG A 30 10.59 2.43 1.31
CA ARG A 30 9.98 1.28 0.64
C ARG A 30 8.98 1.78 -0.40
N VAL A 31 8.69 0.96 -1.40
CA VAL A 31 7.57 1.17 -2.31
C VAL A 31 6.53 0.07 -2.12
N GLU A 32 5.24 0.43 -2.27
CA GLU A 32 4.17 -0.53 -2.52
C GLU A 32 3.85 -0.48 -4.02
N LEU A 33 4.08 -1.60 -4.70
CA LEU A 33 3.87 -1.72 -6.14
C LEU A 33 2.48 -2.27 -6.43
N CYS A 34 1.69 -1.47 -7.15
CA CYS A 34 0.33 -1.79 -7.56
C CYS A 34 0.16 -1.62 -9.06
N ASP A 35 -0.86 -2.24 -9.62
CA ASP A 35 -1.52 -1.80 -10.85
C ASP A 35 -2.85 -1.13 -10.49
N ASN A 36 -3.51 -0.51 -11.45
CA ASN A 36 -4.87 -0.01 -11.34
C ASN A 36 -5.17 0.83 -10.06
N LEU A 37 -4.30 1.81 -9.78
CA LEU A 37 -4.38 2.65 -8.57
C LEU A 37 -5.69 3.45 -8.46
N ALA A 38 -6.38 3.72 -9.57
CA ALA A 38 -7.69 4.38 -9.57
C ALA A 38 -8.75 3.55 -8.85
N GLU A 39 -8.61 2.23 -8.84
CA GLU A 39 -9.51 1.25 -8.22
C GLU A 39 -8.99 0.73 -6.86
N GLY A 40 -8.00 1.43 -6.29
CA GLY A 40 -7.39 1.07 -5.00
C GLY A 40 -6.27 0.04 -5.08
N GLY A 41 -5.74 -0.22 -6.27
CA GLY A 41 -4.62 -1.13 -6.50
C GLY A 41 -5.05 -2.58 -6.74
N THR A 42 -4.43 -3.22 -7.75
CA THR A 42 -4.50 -4.66 -8.04
C THR A 42 -3.09 -5.22 -8.19
N THR A 43 -2.96 -6.55 -8.34
CA THR A 43 -1.66 -7.19 -8.57
C THR A 43 -1.01 -6.63 -9.84
N PRO A 44 0.24 -6.12 -9.77
CA PRO A 44 0.97 -5.61 -10.93
C PRO A 44 1.47 -6.74 -11.83
N SER A 45 1.82 -6.41 -13.08
CA SER A 45 2.37 -7.39 -14.01
C SER A 45 3.69 -8.00 -13.50
N ALA A 46 3.95 -9.26 -13.83
CA ALA A 46 5.20 -9.94 -13.49
C ALA A 46 6.45 -9.17 -13.94
N ALA A 47 6.42 -8.59 -15.16
CA ALA A 47 7.53 -7.79 -15.67
C ALA A 47 7.77 -6.52 -14.85
N LEU A 48 6.70 -5.83 -14.40
CA LEU A 48 6.84 -4.65 -13.57
C LEU A 48 7.42 -4.99 -12.18
N ILE A 49 6.99 -6.10 -11.59
CA ILE A 49 7.55 -6.60 -10.31
C ILE A 49 9.05 -6.87 -10.46
N GLN A 50 9.43 -7.64 -11.49
CA GLN A 50 10.83 -7.99 -11.73
C GLN A 50 11.70 -6.76 -11.98
N MET A 51 11.27 -5.87 -12.87
CA MET A 51 12.02 -4.65 -13.19
C MET A 51 12.13 -3.71 -11.98
N THR A 52 11.10 -3.62 -11.15
CA THR A 52 11.15 -2.83 -9.91
C THR A 52 12.22 -3.37 -8.98
N LYS A 53 12.26 -4.69 -8.79
CA LYS A 53 13.28 -5.34 -7.96
C LYS A 53 14.70 -5.18 -8.51
N GLU A 54 14.88 -5.19 -9.82
CA GLU A 54 16.18 -4.99 -10.48
C GLU A 54 16.68 -3.55 -10.41
N LYS A 55 15.79 -2.56 -10.41
CA LYS A 55 16.14 -1.15 -10.60
C LYS A 55 16.15 -0.32 -9.34
N LEU A 56 15.29 -0.62 -8.36
CA LEU A 56 15.26 0.11 -7.10
C LEU A 56 16.24 -0.49 -6.08
N GLN A 57 16.82 0.37 -5.25
CA GLN A 57 17.68 -0.03 -4.13
C GLN A 57 16.90 -0.17 -2.82
N ILE A 58 15.69 0.38 -2.76
CA ILE A 58 14.79 0.27 -1.61
C ILE A 58 13.88 -0.95 -1.74
N PRO A 59 13.44 -1.55 -0.62
CA PRO A 59 12.53 -2.68 -0.60
C PRO A 59 11.22 -2.43 -1.35
N ALA A 60 10.67 -3.50 -1.95
CA ALA A 60 9.37 -3.49 -2.59
C ALA A 60 8.38 -4.39 -1.85
N ALA A 61 7.19 -3.86 -1.58
CA ALA A 61 6.00 -4.61 -1.19
C ALA A 61 5.08 -4.71 -2.41
N VAL A 62 4.58 -5.89 -2.74
CA VAL A 62 3.77 -6.12 -3.93
C VAL A 62 2.32 -6.37 -3.56
N MET A 63 1.41 -5.60 -4.16
CA MET A 63 -0.03 -5.80 -4.00
C MET A 63 -0.45 -7.15 -4.60
N ILE A 64 -1.13 -7.97 -3.80
CA ILE A 64 -1.73 -9.24 -4.19
C ILE A 64 -3.24 -9.11 -4.08
N ARG A 65 -3.86 -8.63 -5.15
CA ARG A 65 -5.30 -8.38 -5.25
C ARG A 65 -5.74 -8.68 -6.69
N PRO A 66 -6.41 -9.84 -6.93
CA PRO A 66 -6.66 -10.33 -8.29
C PRO A 66 -7.65 -9.48 -9.09
N ARG A 67 -8.48 -8.68 -8.43
CA ARG A 67 -9.45 -7.76 -9.04
C ARG A 67 -9.77 -6.58 -8.13
N HIS A 68 -10.36 -5.55 -8.69
CA HIS A 68 -11.03 -4.47 -7.94
C HIS A 68 -12.35 -4.93 -7.29
N GLY A 69 -13.01 -4.05 -6.57
CA GLY A 69 -14.25 -4.33 -5.83
C GLY A 69 -13.98 -4.78 -4.40
N ASP A 70 -14.83 -5.65 -3.87
CA ASP A 70 -14.75 -6.14 -2.50
C ASP A 70 -13.56 -7.08 -2.25
N PHE A 71 -13.50 -7.63 -1.04
CA PHE A 71 -12.41 -8.51 -0.59
C PHE A 71 -12.89 -9.93 -0.24
N LEU A 72 -14.08 -10.30 -0.74
CA LEU A 72 -14.60 -11.68 -0.69
C LEU A 72 -14.20 -12.39 -1.98
N TYR A 73 -13.22 -13.28 -1.90
CA TYR A 73 -12.65 -13.95 -3.06
C TYR A 73 -13.19 -15.37 -3.24
N SER A 74 -13.40 -15.77 -4.50
CA SER A 74 -13.68 -17.16 -4.90
C SER A 74 -12.44 -18.04 -4.71
N ASP A 75 -12.62 -19.38 -4.82
CA ASP A 75 -11.50 -20.31 -4.76
C ASP A 75 -10.51 -20.11 -5.92
N LEU A 76 -11.00 -19.71 -7.09
CA LEU A 76 -10.13 -19.42 -8.25
C LEU A 76 -9.29 -18.16 -8.02
N GLU A 77 -9.88 -17.10 -7.48
CA GLU A 77 -9.16 -15.87 -7.13
C GLU A 77 -8.15 -16.12 -6.02
N PHE A 78 -8.49 -16.93 -5.04
CA PHE A 78 -7.57 -17.33 -3.99
C PHE A 78 -6.37 -18.12 -4.53
N GLU A 79 -6.59 -19.01 -5.50
CA GLU A 79 -5.50 -19.75 -6.16
C GLU A 79 -4.60 -18.82 -6.98
N ILE A 80 -5.17 -17.78 -7.63
CA ILE A 80 -4.38 -16.73 -8.31
C ILE A 80 -3.50 -16.01 -7.30
N MET A 81 -4.04 -15.58 -6.15
CA MET A 81 -3.28 -14.90 -5.10
C MET A 81 -2.09 -15.73 -4.61
N LYS A 82 -2.26 -17.03 -4.42
CA LYS A 82 -1.17 -17.93 -4.04
C LYS A 82 -0.06 -17.97 -5.09
N ARG A 83 -0.42 -18.07 -6.37
CA ARG A 83 0.55 -18.08 -7.48
C ARG A 83 1.29 -16.75 -7.60
N ASP A 84 0.61 -15.64 -7.42
CA ASP A 84 1.22 -14.31 -7.40
C ASP A 84 2.23 -14.19 -6.25
N ILE A 85 1.90 -14.68 -5.05
CA ILE A 85 2.83 -14.73 -3.91
C ILE A 85 4.04 -15.63 -4.22
N SER A 86 3.82 -16.82 -4.79
CA SER A 86 4.91 -17.72 -5.19
C SER A 86 5.83 -17.07 -6.23
N PHE A 87 5.28 -16.32 -7.18
CA PHE A 87 6.06 -15.55 -8.14
C PHE A 87 6.88 -14.45 -7.43
N CYS A 88 6.26 -13.64 -6.57
CA CYS A 88 6.95 -12.62 -5.77
C CYS A 88 8.14 -13.20 -4.99
N LYS A 89 7.94 -14.37 -4.37
CA LYS A 89 8.98 -15.11 -3.66
C LYS A 89 10.13 -15.53 -4.59
N SER A 90 9.83 -15.99 -5.80
CA SER A 90 10.84 -16.40 -6.78
C SER A 90 11.70 -15.23 -7.29
N VAL A 91 11.13 -14.03 -7.34
CA VAL A 91 11.82 -12.78 -7.73
C VAL A 91 12.61 -12.18 -6.55
N GLY A 92 12.27 -12.58 -5.31
CA GLY A 92 12.94 -12.11 -4.11
C GLY A 92 12.51 -10.72 -3.64
N VAL A 93 11.21 -10.39 -3.79
CA VAL A 93 10.66 -9.17 -3.18
C VAL A 93 10.60 -9.31 -1.65
N GLU A 94 10.63 -8.21 -0.94
CA GLU A 94 10.74 -8.21 0.52
C GLU A 94 9.40 -8.38 1.22
N ALA A 95 8.29 -7.96 0.58
CA ALA A 95 6.97 -8.01 1.20
C ALA A 95 5.86 -8.22 0.18
N VAL A 96 4.73 -8.72 0.66
CA VAL A 96 3.46 -8.79 -0.08
C VAL A 96 2.35 -8.12 0.72
N VAL A 97 1.36 -7.57 0.00
CA VAL A 97 0.25 -6.81 0.59
C VAL A 97 -1.06 -7.43 0.11
N PHE A 98 -1.91 -7.86 1.03
CA PHE A 98 -3.22 -8.43 0.71
C PHE A 98 -4.21 -8.24 1.85
N GLY A 99 -5.47 -8.61 1.64
CA GLY A 99 -6.50 -8.64 2.67
C GLY A 99 -7.75 -9.33 2.15
N LEU A 100 -8.31 -10.21 2.97
CA LEU A 100 -9.46 -11.03 2.64
C LEU A 100 -10.54 -10.88 3.72
N LEU A 101 -11.77 -10.72 3.28
CA LEU A 101 -12.94 -10.69 4.17
C LEU A 101 -13.88 -11.85 3.86
N THR A 102 -14.61 -12.27 4.85
CA THR A 102 -15.74 -13.19 4.72
C THR A 102 -16.99 -12.45 4.24
N ASN A 103 -18.01 -13.18 3.85
CA ASN A 103 -19.28 -12.61 3.39
C ASN A 103 -20.03 -11.81 4.46
N ASP A 104 -19.70 -11.99 5.75
CA ASP A 104 -20.26 -11.23 6.87
C ASP A 104 -19.31 -10.11 7.35
N GLY A 105 -18.23 -9.83 6.60
CA GLY A 105 -17.31 -8.71 6.84
C GLY A 105 -16.28 -8.93 7.94
N ARG A 106 -15.99 -10.18 8.33
CA ARG A 106 -14.88 -10.53 9.22
C ARG A 106 -13.61 -10.81 8.41
N ILE A 107 -12.47 -10.89 9.07
CA ILE A 107 -11.25 -11.36 8.43
C ILE A 107 -11.41 -12.86 8.08
N ASP A 108 -11.12 -13.23 6.84
CA ASP A 108 -10.99 -14.63 6.45
C ASP A 108 -9.66 -15.19 6.99
N CYS A 109 -9.66 -15.53 8.27
CA CYS A 109 -8.46 -15.99 8.97
C CYS A 109 -7.88 -17.26 8.38
N GLU A 110 -8.73 -18.17 7.89
CA GLU A 110 -8.25 -19.43 7.32
C GLU A 110 -7.41 -19.19 6.07
N ARG A 111 -7.94 -18.41 5.12
CA ARG A 111 -7.23 -18.09 3.88
C ARG A 111 -6.07 -17.13 4.11
N THR A 112 -6.23 -16.14 5.00
CA THR A 112 -5.15 -15.23 5.37
C THR A 112 -3.94 -15.99 5.92
N LYS A 113 -4.13 -16.93 6.84
CA LYS A 113 -3.04 -17.78 7.37
C LYS A 113 -2.34 -18.60 6.27
N LYS A 114 -3.10 -19.13 5.31
CA LYS A 114 -2.53 -19.87 4.17
C LYS A 114 -1.65 -18.97 3.29
N LEU A 115 -2.07 -17.72 3.03
CA LEU A 115 -1.27 -16.77 2.26
C LEU A 115 -0.03 -16.31 3.03
N VAL A 116 -0.12 -16.11 4.36
CA VAL A 116 1.04 -15.83 5.21
C VAL A 116 2.06 -16.98 5.15
N GLN A 117 1.58 -18.23 5.19
CA GLN A 117 2.45 -19.41 5.05
C GLN A 117 3.11 -19.48 3.66
N GLU A 118 2.37 -19.18 2.58
CA GLU A 118 2.90 -19.12 1.21
C GLU A 118 3.98 -18.04 1.06
N ALA A 119 3.79 -16.88 1.69
CA ALA A 119 4.76 -15.78 1.69
C ALA A 119 6.10 -16.19 2.34
N GLY A 120 6.08 -17.12 3.31
CA GLY A 120 7.30 -17.63 3.93
C GLY A 120 8.08 -16.54 4.68
N ASN A 121 9.27 -16.16 4.19
CA ASN A 121 10.12 -15.14 4.82
C ASN A 121 9.80 -13.70 4.38
N MET A 122 8.91 -13.51 3.38
CA MET A 122 8.47 -12.17 3.01
C MET A 122 7.61 -11.57 4.11
N GLU A 123 7.76 -10.28 4.36
CA GLU A 123 6.83 -9.57 5.25
C GLU A 123 5.41 -9.53 4.64
N VAL A 124 4.41 -9.65 5.48
CA VAL A 124 3.00 -9.54 5.06
C VAL A 124 2.38 -8.29 5.69
N CYS A 125 1.86 -7.42 4.82
CA CYS A 125 1.03 -6.30 5.20
C CYS A 125 -0.45 -6.62 4.89
N PHE A 126 -1.34 -6.49 5.86
CA PHE A 126 -2.77 -6.53 5.60
C PHE A 126 -3.25 -5.13 5.20
N HIS A 127 -3.80 -5.01 3.99
CA HIS A 127 -4.17 -3.70 3.44
C HIS A 127 -5.49 -3.16 4.00
N ARG A 128 -5.98 -2.06 3.43
CA ARG A 128 -7.18 -1.33 3.87
C ARG A 128 -8.51 -2.13 3.85
N ALA A 129 -8.51 -3.41 3.52
CA ALA A 129 -9.67 -4.27 3.77
C ALA A 129 -10.06 -4.29 5.26
N VAL A 130 -9.11 -4.06 6.18
CA VAL A 130 -9.39 -3.87 7.60
C VAL A 130 -10.36 -2.72 7.86
N ASP A 131 -10.28 -1.63 7.07
CA ASP A 131 -11.17 -0.47 7.19
C ASP A 131 -12.61 -0.76 6.76
N LEU A 132 -12.85 -1.85 6.01
CA LEU A 132 -14.17 -2.30 5.56
C LEU A 132 -14.70 -3.49 6.37
N SER A 133 -13.97 -3.91 7.41
CA SER A 133 -14.44 -4.97 8.29
C SER A 133 -15.65 -4.51 9.13
N ARG A 134 -16.48 -5.46 9.53
CA ARG A 134 -17.67 -5.19 10.37
C ARG A 134 -17.34 -4.66 11.77
N ASP A 135 -16.18 -5.03 12.31
CA ASP A 135 -15.62 -4.53 13.57
C ASP A 135 -14.12 -4.33 13.40
N TYR A 136 -13.70 -3.07 13.46
CA TYR A 136 -12.34 -2.66 13.19
C TYR A 136 -11.32 -3.21 14.19
N PHE A 137 -11.67 -3.23 15.48
CA PHE A 137 -10.74 -3.69 16.52
C PHE A 137 -10.66 -5.22 16.58
N GLU A 138 -11.80 -5.93 16.46
CA GLU A 138 -11.82 -7.39 16.29
C GLU A 138 -11.00 -7.81 15.07
N ALA A 139 -11.10 -7.08 13.97
CA ALA A 139 -10.34 -7.37 12.75
C ALA A 139 -8.83 -7.23 12.96
N ILE A 140 -8.36 -6.22 13.70
CA ILE A 140 -6.94 -6.07 14.02
C ILE A 140 -6.43 -7.26 14.83
N GLU A 141 -7.17 -7.70 15.85
CA GLU A 141 -6.82 -8.89 16.64
C GLU A 141 -6.72 -10.14 15.77
N GLN A 142 -7.70 -10.35 14.88
CA GLN A 142 -7.69 -11.46 13.94
C GLN A 142 -6.49 -11.41 12.99
N ILE A 143 -6.10 -10.22 12.50
CA ILE A 143 -4.94 -10.03 11.62
C ILE A 143 -3.63 -10.34 12.34
N ILE A 144 -3.50 -9.95 13.62
CA ILE A 144 -2.37 -10.31 14.48
C ILE A 144 -2.27 -11.84 14.61
N ASP A 145 -3.40 -12.51 14.92
CA ASP A 145 -3.47 -13.96 15.06
C ASP A 145 -3.20 -14.72 13.75
N CYS A 146 -3.37 -14.05 12.60
CA CYS A 146 -3.00 -14.60 11.30
C CYS A 146 -1.50 -14.52 11.02
N GLY A 147 -0.74 -13.76 11.80
CA GLY A 147 0.72 -13.63 11.66
C GLY A 147 1.16 -12.55 10.66
N CYS A 148 0.29 -11.57 10.37
CA CYS A 148 0.70 -10.41 9.57
C CYS A 148 1.67 -9.52 10.36
N LYS A 149 2.66 -8.97 9.68
CA LYS A 149 3.67 -8.09 10.27
C LYS A 149 3.16 -6.66 10.44
N ARG A 150 2.28 -6.22 9.52
CA ARG A 150 1.83 -4.82 9.42
C ARG A 150 0.37 -4.75 8.98
N ILE A 151 -0.33 -3.68 9.38
CA ILE A 151 -1.60 -3.28 8.78
C ILE A 151 -1.47 -1.91 8.14
N LEU A 152 -2.10 -1.71 6.98
CA LEU A 152 -2.34 -0.41 6.37
C LEU A 152 -3.78 -0.02 6.64
N THR A 153 -3.99 1.13 7.27
CA THR A 153 -5.33 1.58 7.69
C THR A 153 -5.52 3.08 7.56
N SER A 154 -6.75 3.49 7.40
CA SER A 154 -7.21 4.88 7.57
C SER A 154 -8.15 5.03 8.79
N GLY A 155 -8.18 4.03 9.69
CA GLY A 155 -9.00 4.05 10.89
C GLY A 155 -10.49 3.84 10.62
N ALA A 156 -10.84 2.97 9.69
CA ALA A 156 -12.21 2.70 9.23
C ALA A 156 -12.94 3.95 8.70
N ALA A 157 -12.20 4.87 8.06
CA ALA A 157 -12.71 6.11 7.47
C ALA A 157 -12.18 6.28 6.04
N ASN A 158 -12.73 7.25 5.28
CA ASN A 158 -12.24 7.52 3.93
C ASN A 158 -10.81 8.04 3.92
N LYS A 159 -10.46 8.89 4.89
CA LYS A 159 -9.12 9.46 5.06
C LYS A 159 -8.61 9.22 6.47
N ALA A 160 -7.30 9.06 6.63
CA ALA A 160 -6.67 8.84 7.93
C ALA A 160 -6.98 9.95 8.95
N VAL A 161 -7.06 11.21 8.52
CA VAL A 161 -7.41 12.33 9.40
C VAL A 161 -8.83 12.23 9.99
N GLU A 162 -9.75 11.61 9.26
CA GLU A 162 -11.13 11.35 9.70
C GLU A 162 -11.18 10.17 10.68
N GLY A 163 -10.33 9.16 10.47
CA GLY A 163 -10.21 7.98 11.33
C GLY A 163 -9.19 8.11 12.47
N PHE A 164 -8.72 9.33 12.75
CA PHE A 164 -7.63 9.57 13.70
C PHE A 164 -7.83 8.93 15.08
N GLU A 165 -9.01 9.03 15.66
CA GLU A 165 -9.29 8.48 17.00
C GLU A 165 -9.22 6.95 17.01
N ASN A 166 -9.70 6.28 15.94
CA ASN A 166 -9.57 4.84 15.79
C ASN A 166 -8.10 4.42 15.61
N ILE A 167 -7.33 5.17 14.80
CA ILE A 167 -5.89 4.91 14.60
C ILE A 167 -5.13 5.09 15.92
N LYS A 168 -5.40 6.17 16.68
CA LYS A 168 -4.80 6.41 17.98
C LYS A 168 -5.08 5.27 18.94
N LYS A 169 -6.35 4.88 19.08
CA LYS A 169 -6.74 3.76 19.93
C LYS A 169 -6.13 2.42 19.47
N ALA A 170 -6.04 2.18 18.16
CA ALA A 170 -5.38 0.99 17.63
C ALA A 170 -3.89 0.97 17.96
N GLN A 171 -3.20 2.11 17.85
CA GLN A 171 -1.79 2.24 18.23
C GLN A 171 -1.58 1.98 19.74
N GLU A 172 -2.45 2.51 20.59
CA GLU A 172 -2.41 2.28 22.05
C GLU A 172 -2.62 0.80 22.44
N LEU A 173 -3.53 0.09 21.74
CA LEU A 173 -3.91 -1.28 22.08
C LEU A 173 -3.00 -2.34 21.43
N TYR A 174 -2.48 -2.06 20.25
CA TYR A 174 -1.86 -3.10 19.41
C TYR A 174 -0.49 -2.70 18.82
N GLY A 175 -0.02 -1.48 19.04
CA GLY A 175 1.23 -0.99 18.44
C GLY A 175 2.50 -1.74 18.88
N ASP A 176 2.45 -2.48 19.99
CA ASP A 176 3.49 -3.40 20.46
C ASP A 176 3.41 -4.80 19.83
N LYS A 177 2.30 -5.15 19.17
CA LYS A 177 2.03 -6.47 18.59
C LYS A 177 2.09 -6.48 17.07
N ILE A 178 1.72 -5.37 16.43
CA ILE A 178 1.69 -5.22 14.97
C ILE A 178 2.08 -3.79 14.57
N GLU A 179 2.82 -3.65 13.47
CA GLU A 179 3.13 -2.33 12.93
C GLU A 179 1.87 -1.70 12.31
N ILE A 180 1.48 -0.53 12.82
CA ILE A 180 0.38 0.24 12.23
C ILE A 180 0.96 1.24 11.25
N MET A 181 0.58 1.11 9.99
CA MET A 181 0.91 2.02 8.91
C MET A 181 -0.33 2.82 8.53
N VAL A 182 -0.22 4.15 8.57
CA VAL A 182 -1.33 5.02 8.23
C VAL A 182 -1.28 5.42 6.76
N GLY A 183 -2.43 5.35 6.08
CA GLY A 183 -2.58 5.72 4.68
C GLY A 183 -3.91 6.39 4.38
N SER A 184 -4.07 6.82 3.14
CA SER A 184 -5.18 7.63 2.65
C SER A 184 -5.14 9.10 3.11
N GLY A 185 -4.51 9.92 2.27
CA GLY A 185 -4.44 11.38 2.44
C GLY A 185 -3.31 11.85 3.34
N ILE A 186 -2.30 11.02 3.60
CA ILE A 186 -1.08 11.42 4.32
C ILE A 186 -0.23 12.35 3.45
N ASN A 187 0.21 13.46 4.04
CA ASN A 187 1.05 14.48 3.43
C ASN A 187 1.84 15.27 4.50
N ALA A 188 2.63 16.26 4.09
CA ALA A 188 3.46 17.06 4.99
C ALA A 188 2.67 17.87 6.04
N GLU A 189 1.40 18.22 5.75
CA GLU A 189 0.57 19.02 6.64
C GLU A 189 0.02 18.21 7.83
N ASN A 190 -0.10 16.88 7.69
CA ASN A 190 -0.76 16.05 8.69
C ASN A 190 0.10 14.91 9.28
N VAL A 191 1.26 14.63 8.70
CA VAL A 191 2.12 13.50 9.12
C VAL A 191 2.57 13.63 10.60
N SER A 192 2.88 14.82 11.08
CA SER A 192 3.30 15.08 12.47
C SER A 192 2.25 14.65 13.47
N LYS A 193 0.97 14.92 13.19
CA LYS A 193 -0.15 14.51 14.05
C LYS A 193 -0.18 13.00 14.34
N PHE A 194 0.14 12.17 13.32
CA PHE A 194 0.21 10.72 13.49
C PHE A 194 1.52 10.28 14.16
N HIS A 195 2.62 10.96 13.88
CA HIS A 195 3.88 10.69 14.54
C HIS A 195 3.81 10.92 16.06
N GLU A 196 3.12 11.97 16.52
CA GLU A 196 2.91 12.32 17.93
C GLU A 196 2.20 11.21 18.73
N ILE A 197 1.30 10.45 18.10
CA ILE A 197 0.62 9.29 18.74
C ILE A 197 1.39 7.97 18.62
N GLY A 198 2.66 8.01 18.19
CA GLY A 198 3.53 6.83 18.12
C GLY A 198 3.53 6.08 16.78
N ILE A 199 2.81 6.55 15.76
CA ILE A 199 2.91 5.98 14.41
C ILE A 199 4.31 6.22 13.85
N ARG A 200 4.87 5.18 13.22
CA ARG A 200 6.21 5.22 12.60
C ARG A 200 6.22 4.75 11.15
N ASN A 201 5.08 4.31 10.60
CA ASN A 201 4.94 3.88 9.22
C ASN A 201 3.89 4.73 8.51
N PHE A 202 4.27 5.38 7.42
CA PHE A 202 3.45 6.34 6.68
C PHE A 202 3.36 5.93 5.21
N HIS A 203 2.14 5.78 4.71
CA HIS A 203 1.86 5.36 3.35
C HIS A 203 1.22 6.51 2.55
N LEU A 204 1.85 6.86 1.43
CA LEU A 204 1.37 7.93 0.55
C LEU A 204 1.78 7.69 -0.89
N SER A 205 1.06 8.26 -1.85
CA SER A 205 1.42 8.13 -3.28
C SER A 205 2.32 9.26 -3.80
N GLY A 206 2.26 10.42 -3.16
CA GLY A 206 2.93 11.63 -3.66
C GLY A 206 2.54 12.00 -5.11
N LYS A 207 1.38 11.52 -5.58
CA LYS A 207 0.97 11.58 -6.99
C LYS A 207 0.72 13.00 -7.50
N VAL A 208 1.07 13.21 -8.76
CA VAL A 208 0.70 14.35 -9.62
C VAL A 208 0.22 13.82 -10.96
N GLN A 209 -0.50 14.66 -11.68
CA GLN A 209 -0.80 14.41 -13.09
C GLN A 209 0.13 15.22 -13.96
N ILE A 210 0.78 14.59 -14.92
CA ILE A 210 1.60 15.22 -15.93
C ILE A 210 0.98 15.02 -17.31
N ASP A 211 1.19 15.97 -18.20
CA ASP A 211 0.73 15.83 -19.57
C ASP A 211 1.53 14.76 -20.32
N SER A 212 0.84 13.99 -21.13
CA SER A 212 1.48 13.08 -22.08
C SER A 212 2.32 13.87 -23.08
N LEU A 213 3.49 13.33 -23.46
CA LEU A 213 4.32 13.85 -24.53
C LEU A 213 3.73 13.60 -25.93
N MET A 214 2.62 12.88 -26.02
CA MET A 214 1.93 12.63 -27.28
C MET A 214 1.34 13.93 -27.83
N ILE A 215 1.81 14.36 -29.01
CA ILE A 215 1.40 15.62 -29.63
C ILE A 215 0.00 15.50 -30.25
N TYR A 216 -0.27 14.39 -30.94
CA TYR A 216 -1.60 14.14 -31.51
C TYR A 216 -2.59 13.82 -30.40
N ARG A 217 -3.76 14.49 -30.43
CA ARG A 217 -4.88 14.29 -29.51
C ARG A 217 -6.13 13.95 -30.30
N LYS A 218 -6.77 12.81 -30.05
CA LYS A 218 -8.04 12.44 -30.67
C LYS A 218 -9.18 13.04 -29.86
N GLU A 219 -9.94 13.91 -30.50
CA GLU A 219 -11.13 14.51 -29.86
C GLU A 219 -12.29 13.52 -29.79
N GLY A 220 -13.06 13.60 -28.69
CA GLY A 220 -14.32 12.88 -28.52
C GLY A 220 -14.21 11.35 -28.40
N VAL A 221 -12.99 10.80 -28.21
CA VAL A 221 -12.76 9.37 -27.98
C VAL A 221 -12.01 9.17 -26.68
N SER A 222 -12.55 8.34 -25.81
CA SER A 222 -11.93 7.92 -24.56
C SER A 222 -11.98 6.39 -24.40
N MET A 223 -11.03 5.84 -23.67
CA MET A 223 -10.97 4.43 -23.31
C MET A 223 -11.52 4.27 -21.88
N GLY A 224 -12.61 3.53 -21.72
CA GLY A 224 -13.21 3.29 -20.40
C GLY A 224 -14.00 4.47 -19.84
N ALA A 225 -13.91 4.72 -18.55
CA ALA A 225 -14.75 5.67 -17.81
C ALA A 225 -14.16 7.07 -17.64
N ILE A 226 -12.97 7.33 -18.20
CA ILE A 226 -12.30 8.64 -18.12
C ILE A 226 -12.71 9.55 -19.29
N SER A 227 -12.54 10.86 -19.15
CA SER A 227 -12.81 11.80 -20.23
C SER A 227 -11.71 11.75 -21.30
N ALA A 228 -12.02 12.20 -22.53
CA ALA A 228 -11.03 12.26 -23.62
C ALA A 228 -9.82 13.16 -23.29
N GLU A 229 -9.98 14.12 -22.40
CA GLU A 229 -8.89 14.99 -21.93
C GLU A 229 -7.99 14.27 -20.90
N GLU A 230 -8.58 13.43 -20.05
CA GLU A 230 -7.85 12.64 -19.06
C GLU A 230 -7.02 11.50 -19.68
N GLU A 231 -7.37 11.04 -20.91
CA GLU A 231 -6.58 10.05 -21.66
C GLU A 231 -5.12 10.49 -21.87
N TYR A 232 -4.87 11.79 -21.84
CA TYR A 232 -3.54 12.36 -22.06
C TYR A 232 -2.88 12.86 -20.78
N LYS A 233 -3.39 12.43 -19.61
CA LYS A 233 -2.79 12.66 -18.31
C LYS A 233 -2.15 11.38 -17.79
N ILE A 234 -0.92 11.49 -17.34
CA ILE A 234 -0.18 10.37 -16.76
C ILE A 234 -0.03 10.64 -15.25
N THR A 235 -0.50 9.72 -14.44
CA THR A 235 -0.30 9.80 -12.98
C THR A 235 1.09 9.29 -12.64
N GLN A 236 1.88 10.14 -11.97
CA GLN A 236 3.25 9.82 -11.55
C GLN A 236 3.51 10.34 -10.13
N THR A 237 4.41 9.71 -9.40
CA THR A 237 4.92 10.22 -8.11
C THR A 237 5.83 11.42 -8.37
N ASP A 238 5.66 12.50 -7.60
CA ASP A 238 6.58 13.62 -7.54
C ASP A 238 7.46 13.46 -6.29
N TYR A 239 8.77 13.31 -6.49
CA TYR A 239 9.75 13.12 -5.42
C TYR A 239 9.68 14.22 -4.36
N ARG A 240 9.32 15.46 -4.73
CA ARG A 240 9.23 16.61 -3.82
C ARG A 240 8.19 16.38 -2.73
N LYS A 241 7.05 15.76 -3.05
CA LYS A 241 6.00 15.45 -2.06
C LYS A 241 6.44 14.39 -1.05
N ILE A 242 7.27 13.43 -1.47
CA ILE A 242 7.89 12.46 -0.56
C ILE A 242 8.93 13.17 0.32
N GLU A 243 9.77 13.99 -0.27
CA GLU A 243 10.82 14.76 0.42
C GLU A 243 10.23 15.73 1.45
N GLU A 244 9.11 16.40 1.14
CA GLU A 244 8.41 17.28 2.07
C GLU A 244 7.95 16.53 3.34
N VAL A 245 7.32 15.35 3.17
CA VAL A 245 6.92 14.52 4.31
C VAL A 245 8.14 14.07 5.11
N LYS A 246 9.22 13.66 4.44
CA LYS A 246 10.47 13.26 5.08
C LYS A 246 11.06 14.39 5.91
N LYS A 247 11.16 15.61 5.37
CA LYS A 247 11.68 16.79 6.08
C LYS A 247 10.89 17.11 7.34
N VAL A 248 9.56 17.00 7.29
CA VAL A 248 8.72 17.19 8.48
C VAL A 248 9.06 16.13 9.54
N LEU A 249 9.13 14.85 9.16
CA LEU A 249 9.43 13.77 10.10
C LEU A 249 10.85 13.84 10.67
N GLU A 250 11.82 14.35 9.91
CA GLU A 250 13.20 14.57 10.38
C GLU A 250 13.33 15.79 11.33
N SER A 251 12.33 16.67 11.34
CA SER A 251 12.34 17.89 12.19
C SER A 251 11.70 17.70 13.55
N ILE A 252 11.07 16.54 13.81
CA ILE A 252 10.33 16.19 15.05
C ILE A 252 10.92 14.87 15.66
#